data_229613a209a9456972ba1d0be0f7adb8
#
_entry.id   229613a209a9456972ba1d0be0f7adb8
#
_cell.length_a   1.000
_cell.length_b   1.000
_cell.length_c   1.000
_cell.angle_alpha   90.00
_cell.angle_beta   90.00
_cell.angle_gamma   90.00
#
_symmetry.space_group_name_H-M   'P 1'
#
loop_
_entity.id
_entity.type
_entity.pdbx_description
1 polymer ?
#
loop_
_entity_poly.entity_id
_entity_poly.type
_entity_poly.pdbx_seq_one_letter_code
_entity_poly.pdbx_strand_id
1 'polypeptide(L)'
;MDEQKFIQWADFICFVYPIWWSGMPAILKGYIERVFVQGYGFDFIDGEIIPKLKNKRIAIFNTTGLNNIYKDQASLDALNKMTEECIFGFSGMKTVVHKYFKSIKKASNKEKIKSLEEVKNATEELLEML
;
A
#
# COMPACT_ATOMS: atom_id res chain seq x y z
N MET A 1 8.72 19.34 4.45
CA MET A 1 8.22 18.33 5.40
C MET A 1 9.19 17.17 5.39
N ASP A 2 9.64 16.69 6.54
CA ASP A 2 10.71 15.68 6.58
C ASP A 2 10.29 14.33 5.97
N GLU A 3 8.99 13.98 6.11
CA GLU A 3 8.41 12.79 5.48
C GLU A 3 8.58 12.76 3.96
N GLN A 4 8.44 13.89 3.29
CA GLN A 4 8.63 13.97 1.84
C GLN A 4 10.08 13.69 1.44
N LYS A 5 11.05 14.07 2.27
CA LYS A 5 12.48 13.75 2.04
C LYS A 5 12.73 12.24 2.14
N PHE A 6 12.12 11.56 3.12
CA PHE A 6 12.22 10.10 3.24
C PHE A 6 11.61 9.37 2.03
N ILE A 7 10.44 9.81 1.58
CA ILE A 7 9.80 9.26 0.39
C ILE A 7 10.65 9.52 -0.86
N GLN A 8 11.23 10.70 -0.98
CA GLN A 8 12.08 11.04 -2.11
C GLN A 8 13.36 10.20 -2.14
N TRP A 9 13.96 9.95 -0.97
CA TRP A 9 15.15 9.13 -0.81
C TRP A 9 14.90 7.65 -1.07
N ALA A 10 13.72 7.12 -0.68
CA ALA A 10 13.40 5.70 -0.78
C ALA A 10 13.20 5.25 -2.23
N ASP A 11 13.77 4.14 -2.63
CA ASP A 11 13.48 3.45 -3.90
C ASP A 11 12.20 2.64 -3.81
N PHE A 12 11.96 2.01 -2.66
CA PHE A 12 10.75 1.30 -2.30
C PHE A 12 10.11 1.89 -1.04
N ILE A 13 8.78 1.87 -1.02
CA ILE A 13 8.00 2.25 0.16
C ILE A 13 7.12 1.08 0.53
N CYS A 14 7.20 0.66 1.79
CA CYS A 14 6.41 -0.44 2.32
C CYS A 14 5.30 0.08 3.22
N PHE A 15 4.06 -0.24 2.88
CA PHE A 15 2.88 0.06 3.70
C PHE A 15 2.38 -1.20 4.38
N VAL A 16 2.41 -1.22 5.71
CA VAL A 16 1.90 -2.33 6.53
C VAL A 16 0.77 -1.82 7.40
N TYR A 17 -0.46 -2.28 7.15
CA TYR A 17 -1.61 -1.79 7.89
C TYR A 17 -2.78 -2.80 7.91
N PRO A 18 -3.63 -2.76 8.94
CA PRO A 18 -4.85 -3.56 8.98
C PRO A 18 -5.92 -2.96 8.05
N ILE A 19 -6.72 -3.81 7.44
CA ILE A 19 -7.93 -3.35 6.75
C ILE A 19 -9.01 -3.08 7.79
N TRP A 20 -9.40 -1.83 7.90
CA TRP A 20 -10.49 -1.34 8.73
C TRP A 20 -11.55 -0.65 7.86
N TRP A 21 -12.80 -1.05 8.03
CA TRP A 21 -13.91 -0.47 7.26
C TRP A 21 -13.66 -0.44 5.74
N SER A 22 -13.16 -1.56 5.22
CA SER A 22 -12.81 -1.72 3.79
C SER A 22 -11.73 -0.75 3.29
N GLY A 23 -10.87 -0.28 4.15
CA GLY A 23 -9.81 0.66 3.78
C GLY A 23 -8.66 0.69 4.77
N MET A 24 -7.80 1.66 4.61
CA MET A 24 -6.70 1.92 5.53
C MET A 24 -7.18 2.66 6.79
N PRO A 25 -6.48 2.49 7.92
CA PRO A 25 -6.76 3.26 9.14
C PRO A 25 -6.69 4.77 8.91
N ALA A 26 -7.51 5.53 9.64
CA ALA A 26 -7.60 6.99 9.50
C ALA A 26 -6.25 7.70 9.64
N ILE A 27 -5.37 7.20 10.51
CA ILE A 27 -4.02 7.77 10.69
C ILE A 27 -3.17 7.65 9.41
N LEU A 28 -3.24 6.51 8.70
CA LEU A 28 -2.54 6.32 7.44
C LEU A 28 -3.17 7.15 6.32
N LYS A 29 -4.51 7.19 6.26
CA LYS A 29 -5.20 8.04 5.28
C LYS A 29 -4.84 9.51 5.47
N GLY A 30 -4.83 10.00 6.72
CA GLY A 30 -4.40 11.36 7.04
C GLY A 30 -2.91 11.62 6.76
N TYR A 31 -2.05 10.61 6.87
CA TYR A 31 -0.65 10.69 6.45
C TYR A 31 -0.58 10.94 4.93
N ILE A 32 -1.26 10.12 4.14
CA ILE A 32 -1.30 10.26 2.68
C ILE A 32 -1.79 11.64 2.27
N GLU A 33 -2.91 12.12 2.84
CA GLU A 33 -3.51 13.41 2.51
C GLU A 33 -2.61 14.60 2.85
N ARG A 34 -1.78 14.48 3.89
CA ARG A 34 -0.87 15.56 4.31
C ARG A 34 0.50 15.52 3.66
N VAL A 35 0.94 14.36 3.19
CA VAL A 35 2.28 14.18 2.61
C VAL A 35 2.23 14.26 1.08
N PHE A 36 1.25 13.61 0.45
CA PHE A 36 1.12 13.57 -1.02
C PHE A 36 0.29 14.73 -1.58
N VAL A 37 0.57 15.92 -1.10
CA VAL A 37 -0.12 17.14 -1.51
C VAL A 37 0.26 17.59 -2.91
N GLN A 38 -0.53 18.50 -3.46
CA GLN A 38 -0.19 19.21 -4.70
C GLN A 38 1.19 19.87 -4.61
N GLY A 39 1.94 19.83 -5.68
CA GLY A 39 3.32 20.30 -5.75
C GLY A 39 4.35 19.22 -5.38
N TYR A 40 3.93 18.15 -4.66
CA TYR A 40 4.80 17.05 -4.28
C TYR A 40 4.33 15.69 -4.85
N GLY A 41 3.16 15.21 -4.48
CA GLY A 41 2.62 13.93 -4.95
C GLY A 41 2.08 14.02 -6.38
N PHE A 42 1.50 15.15 -6.70
CA PHE A 42 0.91 15.44 -8.01
C PHE A 42 0.89 16.95 -8.26
N ASP A 43 0.66 17.33 -9.50
CA ASP A 43 0.26 18.68 -9.90
C ASP A 43 -1.07 18.65 -10.66
N PHE A 44 -1.69 19.82 -10.79
CA PHE A 44 -2.89 20.00 -11.56
C PHE A 44 -2.59 21.08 -12.63
N ILE A 45 -2.47 20.67 -13.89
CA ILE A 45 -2.08 21.54 -15.00
C ILE A 45 -3.11 21.37 -16.12
N ASP A 46 -3.69 22.45 -16.56
CA ASP A 46 -4.67 22.52 -17.67
C ASP A 46 -5.85 21.55 -17.53
N GLY A 47 -6.30 21.33 -16.30
CA GLY A 47 -7.39 20.41 -15.99
C GLY A 47 -6.97 18.93 -15.83
N GLU A 48 -5.69 18.63 -16.02
CA GLU A 48 -5.14 17.28 -15.94
C GLU A 48 -4.32 17.07 -14.68
N ILE A 49 -4.39 15.85 -14.12
CA ILE A 49 -3.56 15.44 -12.99
C ILE A 49 -2.22 14.94 -13.51
N ILE A 50 -1.15 15.56 -13.05
CA ILE A 50 0.22 15.18 -13.40
C ILE A 50 0.87 14.50 -12.19
N PRO A 51 0.97 13.15 -12.19
CA PRO A 51 1.61 12.39 -11.11
C PRO A 51 3.11 12.68 -11.02
N LYS A 52 3.64 12.87 -9.82
CA LYS A 52 5.05 13.26 -9.60
C LYS A 52 5.93 12.15 -9.01
N LEU A 53 5.35 11.04 -8.55
CA LEU A 53 6.07 9.94 -7.90
C LEU A 53 6.13 8.67 -8.78
N LYS A 54 6.20 8.85 -10.10
CA LYS A 54 6.21 7.76 -11.10
C LYS A 54 7.40 6.80 -10.97
N ASN A 55 8.48 7.24 -10.35
CA ASN A 55 9.68 6.43 -10.09
C ASN A 55 9.59 5.62 -8.80
N LYS A 56 8.53 5.78 -8.01
CA LYS A 56 8.38 5.10 -6.73
C LYS A 56 7.61 3.79 -6.87
N ARG A 57 8.14 2.74 -6.27
CA ARG A 57 7.52 1.42 -6.19
C ARG A 57 7.05 1.20 -4.76
N ILE A 58 5.90 0.55 -4.61
CA ILE A 58 5.33 0.27 -3.29
C ILE A 58 5.00 -1.21 -3.11
N ALA A 59 5.21 -1.69 -1.89
CA ALA A 59 4.72 -2.96 -1.41
C ALA A 59 3.64 -2.71 -0.34
N ILE A 60 2.56 -3.45 -0.40
CA ILE A 60 1.44 -3.33 0.53
C ILE A 60 1.23 -4.68 1.21
N PHE A 61 1.28 -4.68 2.54
CA PHE A 61 1.01 -5.84 3.37
C PHE A 61 -0.16 -5.55 4.31
N ASN A 62 -1.27 -6.19 4.06
CA ASN A 62 -2.49 -5.97 4.84
C ASN A 62 -2.79 -7.13 5.78
N THR A 63 -3.15 -6.80 7.01
CA THR A 63 -3.74 -7.79 7.92
C THR A 63 -5.25 -7.63 7.96
N THR A 64 -5.96 -8.74 8.16
CA THR A 64 -7.40 -8.73 8.26
C THR A 64 -7.87 -9.53 9.47
N GLY A 65 -9.01 -9.12 10.04
CA GLY A 65 -9.61 -9.81 11.18
C GLY A 65 -10.38 -11.08 10.81
N LEU A 66 -10.77 -11.21 9.54
CA LEU A 66 -11.62 -12.29 9.03
C LEU A 66 -10.94 -13.04 7.89
N ASN A 67 -11.29 -14.31 7.71
CA ASN A 67 -10.81 -15.13 6.58
C ASN A 67 -11.33 -14.62 5.24
N ASN A 68 -12.60 -14.22 5.19
CA ASN A 68 -13.25 -13.65 4.03
C ASN A 68 -13.73 -12.25 4.38
N ILE A 69 -12.93 -11.23 4.09
CA ILE A 69 -13.33 -9.83 4.25
C ILE A 69 -14.42 -9.51 3.22
N TYR A 70 -14.30 -10.10 2.05
CA TYR A 70 -15.24 -9.96 0.96
C TYR A 70 -15.78 -11.32 0.56
N LYS A 71 -17.08 -11.36 0.21
CA LYS A 71 -17.78 -12.59 -0.17
C LYS A 71 -17.39 -13.05 -1.58
N ASP A 72 -16.91 -12.16 -2.41
CA ASP A 72 -16.61 -12.42 -3.81
C ASP A 72 -15.30 -11.73 -4.25
N GLN A 73 -14.77 -12.19 -5.37
CA GLN A 73 -13.55 -11.66 -5.96
C GLN A 73 -13.73 -10.20 -6.43
N ALA A 74 -14.89 -9.84 -6.94
CA ALA A 74 -15.16 -8.49 -7.44
C ALA A 74 -15.00 -7.43 -6.34
N SER A 75 -15.43 -7.73 -5.12
CA SER A 75 -15.25 -6.84 -3.96
C SER A 75 -13.77 -6.68 -3.58
N LEU A 76 -12.98 -7.74 -3.67
CA LEU A 76 -11.53 -7.67 -3.45
C LEU A 76 -10.84 -6.87 -4.55
N ASP A 77 -11.22 -7.09 -5.80
CA ASP A 77 -10.68 -6.35 -6.95
C ASP A 77 -11.01 -4.85 -6.87
N ALA A 78 -12.20 -4.50 -6.39
CA ALA A 78 -12.57 -3.11 -6.13
C ALA A 78 -11.69 -2.46 -5.05
N LEU A 79 -11.38 -3.19 -3.96
CA LEU A 79 -10.46 -2.69 -2.93
C LEU A 79 -9.06 -2.50 -3.49
N ASN A 80 -8.55 -3.47 -4.25
CA ASN A 80 -7.24 -3.37 -4.90
C ASN A 80 -7.19 -2.15 -5.82
N LYS A 81 -8.17 -2.00 -6.69
CA LYS A 81 -8.27 -0.87 -7.61
C LYS A 81 -8.29 0.47 -6.87
N MET A 82 -9.11 0.60 -5.82
CA MET A 82 -9.16 1.82 -5.00
C MET A 82 -7.81 2.11 -4.33
N THR A 83 -7.15 1.10 -3.79
CA THR A 83 -5.89 1.27 -3.08
C THR A 83 -4.73 1.54 -4.03
N GLU A 84 -4.57 0.67 -5.03
CA GLU A 84 -3.39 0.66 -5.90
C GLU A 84 -3.45 1.74 -6.97
N GLU A 85 -4.61 1.89 -7.64
CA GLU A 85 -4.75 2.82 -8.76
C GLU A 85 -5.23 4.20 -8.29
N CYS A 86 -6.34 4.24 -7.50
CA CYS A 86 -6.97 5.51 -7.19
C CYS A 86 -6.28 6.27 -6.04
N ILE A 87 -5.60 5.60 -5.11
CA ILE A 87 -4.88 6.26 -4.02
C ILE A 87 -3.40 6.40 -4.39
N PHE A 88 -2.66 5.31 -4.51
CA PHE A 88 -1.22 5.38 -4.76
C PHE A 88 -0.89 5.73 -6.21
N GLY A 89 -1.63 5.15 -7.16
CA GLY A 89 -1.49 5.43 -8.59
C GLY A 89 -1.82 6.89 -8.95
N PHE A 90 -2.65 7.57 -8.16
CA PHE A 90 -2.93 9.00 -8.33
C PHE A 90 -1.66 9.85 -8.28
N SER A 91 -0.71 9.50 -7.43
CA SER A 91 0.63 10.12 -7.40
C SER A 91 1.62 9.47 -8.36
N GLY A 92 1.22 8.46 -9.12
CA GLY A 92 2.06 7.74 -10.07
C GLY A 92 2.89 6.61 -9.46
N MET A 93 2.74 6.31 -8.19
CA MET A 93 3.43 5.19 -7.55
C MET A 93 2.92 3.87 -8.12
N LYS A 94 3.84 2.92 -8.33
CA LYS A 94 3.51 1.59 -8.85
C LYS A 94 3.49 0.55 -7.73
N THR A 95 2.35 -0.06 -7.50
CA THR A 95 2.25 -1.23 -6.61
C THR A 95 2.90 -2.43 -7.30
N VAL A 96 3.91 -3.02 -6.66
CA VAL A 96 4.63 -4.19 -7.16
C VAL A 96 4.33 -5.45 -6.36
N VAL A 97 3.92 -5.29 -5.10
CA VAL A 97 3.44 -6.37 -4.23
C VAL A 97 2.23 -5.87 -3.44
N HIS A 98 1.18 -6.69 -3.39
CA HIS A 98 0.05 -6.50 -2.49
C HIS A 98 -0.37 -7.85 -1.91
N LYS A 99 -0.19 -8.04 -0.59
CA LYS A 99 -0.52 -9.30 0.09
C LYS A 99 -1.47 -9.08 1.26
N TYR A 100 -2.38 -10.04 1.45
CA TYR A 100 -3.36 -10.06 2.54
C TYR A 100 -3.09 -11.23 3.48
N PHE A 101 -2.86 -10.94 4.76
CA PHE A 101 -2.72 -11.91 5.83
C PHE A 101 -4.04 -12.00 6.60
N LYS A 102 -4.78 -13.06 6.33
CA LYS A 102 -6.15 -13.25 6.80
C LYS A 102 -6.18 -13.79 8.23
N SER A 103 -7.20 -13.40 8.98
CA SER A 103 -7.48 -13.90 10.36
C SER A 103 -6.31 -13.85 11.33
N ILE A 104 -5.43 -12.87 11.21
CA ILE A 104 -4.16 -12.81 11.97
C ILE A 104 -4.36 -12.89 13.50
N LYS A 105 -5.51 -12.43 14.02
CA LYS A 105 -5.81 -12.52 15.45
C LYS A 105 -6.02 -13.95 15.92
N LYS A 106 -6.53 -14.83 15.06
CA LYS A 106 -6.82 -16.25 15.35
C LYS A 106 -5.71 -17.18 14.88
N ALA A 107 -4.75 -16.65 14.14
CA ALA A 107 -3.64 -17.42 13.60
C ALA A 107 -2.74 -17.97 14.72
N SER A 108 -2.35 -19.23 14.59
CA SER A 108 -1.35 -19.86 15.43
C SER A 108 0.02 -19.19 15.26
N ASN A 109 0.94 -19.42 16.21
CA ASN A 109 2.30 -18.91 16.07
C ASN A 109 3.00 -19.41 14.80
N LYS A 110 2.75 -20.65 14.40
CA LYS A 110 3.29 -21.22 13.16
C LYS A 110 2.79 -20.46 11.90
N GLU A 111 1.50 -20.14 11.86
CA GLU A 111 0.91 -19.38 10.76
C GLU A 111 1.43 -17.93 10.72
N LYS A 112 1.64 -17.32 11.89
CA LYS A 112 2.23 -15.97 12.00
C LYS A 112 3.68 -15.96 11.51
N ILE A 113 4.48 -16.96 11.89
CA ILE A 113 5.86 -17.12 11.40
C ILE A 113 5.86 -17.28 9.89
N LYS A 114 4.99 -18.16 9.35
CA LYS A 114 4.87 -18.31 7.90
C LYS A 114 4.51 -17.00 7.20
N SER A 115 3.60 -16.21 7.75
CA SER A 115 3.27 -14.89 7.20
C SER A 115 4.47 -13.93 7.19
N LEU A 116 5.29 -13.96 8.23
CA LEU A 116 6.53 -13.16 8.28
C LEU A 116 7.56 -13.64 7.24
N GLU A 117 7.68 -14.94 7.03
CA GLU A 117 8.54 -15.51 5.97
C GLU A 117 8.04 -15.08 4.58
N GLU A 118 6.73 -15.05 4.36
CA GLU A 118 6.16 -14.55 3.09
C GLU A 118 6.44 -13.07 2.85
N VAL A 119 6.42 -12.24 3.91
CA VAL A 119 6.83 -10.82 3.82
C VAL A 119 8.30 -10.71 3.50
N LYS A 120 9.16 -11.48 4.21
CA LYS A 120 10.59 -11.49 3.98
C LYS A 120 10.92 -11.85 2.53
N ASN A 121 10.40 -12.97 2.03
CA ASN A 121 10.65 -13.43 0.67
C ASN A 121 10.21 -12.41 -0.38
N ALA A 122 9.00 -11.83 -0.20
CA ALA A 122 8.53 -10.78 -1.09
C ALA A 122 9.41 -9.53 -1.06
N THR A 123 9.99 -9.21 0.09
CA THR A 123 10.90 -8.05 0.22
C THR A 123 12.26 -8.34 -0.42
N GLU A 124 12.77 -9.56 -0.29
CA GLU A 124 14.01 -10.00 -0.95
C GLU A 124 13.87 -9.97 -2.48
N GLU A 125 12.75 -10.48 -3.02
CA GLU A 125 12.44 -10.37 -4.46
C GLU A 125 12.38 -8.90 -4.95
N LEU A 126 11.86 -7.99 -4.12
CA LEU A 126 11.82 -6.57 -4.45
C LEU A 126 13.22 -5.94 -4.48
N LEU A 127 14.11 -6.35 -3.59
CA LEU A 127 15.49 -5.85 -3.56
C LEU A 127 16.30 -6.29 -4.78
N GLU A 128 15.99 -7.46 -5.34
CA GLU A 128 16.60 -7.95 -6.59
C GLU A 128 16.16 -7.17 -7.84
N MET A 129 15.08 -6.37 -7.72
CA MET A 129 14.58 -5.51 -8.79
C MET A 129 15.20 -4.09 -8.82
N LEU A 130 16.06 -3.77 -7.84
CA LEU A 130 16.80 -2.50 -7.77
C LEU A 130 18.06 -2.56 -8.61
#